data_a68eadef88e3a9501d4be6d4ca497290
#
_entry.id   a68eadef88e3a9501d4be6d4ca497290
#
_cell.length_a   1.000
_cell.length_b   1.000
_cell.length_c   1.000
_cell.angle_alpha   90.00
_cell.angle_beta   90.00
_cell.angle_gamma   90.00
#
_symmetry.space_group_name_H-M   'P 1'
#
loop_
_entity.id
_entity.type
_entity.pdbx_description
1 polymer ?
#
loop_
_entity_poly.entity_id
_entity_poly.type
_entity_poly.pdbx_seq_one_letter_code
_entity_poly.pdbx_strand_id
1 'polypeptide(L)'
;TVNLYGGAANRYTLVGNPFASNINTNSITVTGGSIQNNISFWNDGGSTYSAQDRTGSYIIAPWQGFFVETSDASASSITIPTSAKTSTATSGTFFSKVADIRGDINFALSSETTNDEAIRLSFRANATPDWDLDDASKLTPLLTAYATLGFATNDMVKSVESLPYRLEEEVTLPMQLDLVGVEGEFSLGWDGLETIPDEWEFVLHDYEQGTSVNLRDIDEYTFEAEPEVASKRNPLTILTMPGKAISKTTQDNRFAITIQPSSVANELNSKPFAFNLEQNYPNPFNPSTVITFDVKDVQDVKLQVFDISGRLVKTLVNNKTSPGRHQVVFDASNLSSGIYLLRMQAGYFIDTKKITLIK
;
A
#
# COMPACT_ATOMS: atom_id res chain seq x y z
N THR A 1 24.64 -4.92 3.86
CA THR A 1 24.12 -3.55 3.69
C THR A 1 24.41 -3.08 2.27
N VAL A 2 23.41 -2.52 1.61
CA VAL A 2 23.53 -1.91 0.28
C VAL A 2 23.23 -0.43 0.45
N ASN A 3 24.12 0.43 -0.01
CA ASN A 3 23.85 1.86 -0.07
C ASN A 3 22.94 2.14 -1.27
N LEU A 4 21.84 2.83 -1.01
CA LEU A 4 20.91 3.23 -2.05
C LEU A 4 21.38 4.52 -2.71
N TYR A 5 21.06 4.66 -3.95
CA TYR A 5 21.49 5.82 -4.72
C TYR A 5 20.72 7.07 -4.25
N GLY A 6 21.31 7.84 -3.35
CA GLY A 6 20.78 9.13 -2.93
C GLY A 6 21.17 10.23 -3.93
N GLY A 7 20.32 11.19 -4.17
CA GLY A 7 20.62 12.33 -5.06
C GLY A 7 19.42 12.94 -5.76
N ALA A 8 18.29 12.28 -5.76
CA ALA A 8 16.98 12.80 -6.16
C ALA A 8 15.88 11.90 -5.61
N ALA A 9 14.68 12.43 -5.45
CA ALA A 9 13.48 11.64 -5.19
C ALA A 9 13.18 10.71 -6.37
N ASN A 10 12.44 9.63 -6.11
CA ASN A 10 11.96 8.68 -7.10
C ASN A 10 13.09 7.96 -7.87
N ARG A 11 14.12 7.55 -7.14
CA ARG A 11 15.21 6.75 -7.70
C ARG A 11 15.11 5.30 -7.27
N TYR A 12 15.38 4.42 -8.23
CA TYR A 12 15.34 2.97 -8.04
C TYR A 12 16.75 2.41 -7.90
N THR A 13 16.94 1.55 -6.91
CA THR A 13 18.15 0.76 -6.74
C THR A 13 17.80 -0.71 -6.82
N LEU A 14 18.43 -1.45 -7.72
CA LEU A 14 18.30 -2.91 -7.77
C LEU A 14 19.08 -3.54 -6.62
N VAL A 15 18.38 -4.28 -5.79
CA VAL A 15 18.93 -5.02 -4.65
C VAL A 15 18.67 -6.51 -4.87
N GLY A 16 19.62 -7.37 -4.56
CA GLY A 16 19.46 -8.82 -4.66
C GLY A 16 19.44 -9.49 -3.29
N ASN A 17 18.69 -10.58 -3.15
CA ASN A 17 18.84 -11.48 -2.01
C ASN A 17 20.24 -12.12 -2.05
N PRO A 18 21.13 -11.81 -1.08
CA PRO A 18 22.51 -12.28 -1.12
C PRO A 18 22.69 -13.72 -0.61
N PHE A 19 21.61 -14.38 -0.23
CA PHE A 19 21.67 -15.71 0.38
C PHE A 19 21.18 -16.82 -0.56
N ALA A 20 21.72 -18.02 -0.39
CA ALA A 20 21.23 -19.24 -1.04
C ALA A 20 19.97 -19.81 -0.32
N SER A 21 19.20 -18.96 0.33
CA SER A 21 17.96 -19.31 1.03
C SER A 21 16.93 -18.19 0.79
N ASN A 22 15.67 -18.52 0.98
CA ASN A 22 14.61 -17.52 1.00
C ASN A 22 14.85 -16.51 2.13
N ILE A 23 14.39 -15.27 1.93
CA ILE A 23 14.38 -14.23 2.96
C ILE A 23 12.99 -13.68 3.13
N ASN A 24 12.69 -13.25 4.36
CA ASN A 24 11.45 -12.53 4.67
C ASN A 24 11.72 -11.02 4.67
N THR A 25 10.94 -10.26 3.92
CA THR A 25 11.13 -8.83 3.74
C THR A 25 10.93 -8.02 5.02
N ASN A 26 10.08 -8.46 5.95
CA ASN A 26 9.83 -7.76 7.21
C ASN A 26 11.08 -7.66 8.12
N SER A 27 12.09 -8.50 7.87
CA SER A 27 13.37 -8.46 8.58
C SER A 27 14.41 -7.55 7.91
N ILE A 28 14.09 -6.97 6.76
CA ILE A 28 14.96 -6.02 6.07
C ILE A 28 14.89 -4.68 6.79
N THR A 29 16.05 -4.17 7.19
CA THR A 29 16.15 -2.88 7.89
C THR A 29 16.60 -1.77 6.95
N VAL A 30 16.06 -0.59 7.18
CA VAL A 30 16.36 0.64 6.45
C VAL A 30 17.03 1.62 7.40
N THR A 31 18.07 2.30 6.93
CA THR A 31 18.80 3.31 7.70
C THR A 31 19.01 4.57 6.84
N GLY A 32 18.80 5.73 7.44
CA GLY A 32 18.87 7.03 6.74
C GLY A 32 17.61 7.27 5.91
N GLY A 33 17.50 8.35 5.20
CA GLY A 33 16.50 8.79 4.23
C GLY A 33 15.10 8.17 4.23
N SER A 34 14.29 8.58 3.34
CA SER A 34 12.96 8.00 3.15
C SER A 34 13.00 6.98 2.01
N ILE A 35 12.54 5.77 2.30
CA ILE A 35 12.41 4.66 1.34
C ILE A 35 10.95 4.25 1.30
N GLN A 36 10.43 4.03 0.11
CA GLN A 36 9.06 3.54 -0.05
C GLN A 36 8.87 2.18 0.65
N ASN A 37 7.69 1.96 1.19
CA ASN A 37 7.35 0.68 1.82
C ASN A 37 7.20 -0.43 0.76
N ASN A 38 6.86 -0.07 -0.47
CA ASN A 38 6.75 -1.01 -1.56
C ASN A 38 8.11 -1.27 -2.22
N ILE A 39 8.35 -2.54 -2.56
CA ILE A 39 9.46 -3.00 -3.38
C ILE A 39 8.91 -3.64 -4.65
N SER A 40 9.58 -3.44 -5.78
CA SER A 40 9.09 -3.88 -7.08
C SER A 40 9.90 -5.06 -7.61
N PHE A 41 9.19 -6.07 -8.12
CA PHE A 41 9.77 -7.27 -8.73
C PHE A 41 9.40 -7.33 -10.20
N TRP A 42 10.30 -7.89 -11.02
CA TRP A 42 9.95 -8.33 -12.35
C TRP A 42 9.14 -9.61 -12.29
N ASN A 43 7.97 -9.63 -12.94
CA ASN A 43 7.10 -10.78 -13.07
C ASN A 43 7.19 -11.33 -14.49
N ASP A 44 7.89 -12.46 -14.67
CA ASP A 44 8.06 -13.08 -15.98
C ASP A 44 6.72 -13.58 -16.57
N GLY A 45 5.79 -14.02 -15.72
CA GLY A 45 4.48 -14.52 -16.15
C GLY A 45 3.59 -13.44 -16.73
N GLY A 46 3.64 -12.22 -16.17
CA GLY A 46 2.89 -11.05 -16.62
C GLY A 46 3.69 -10.11 -17.50
N SER A 47 5.00 -10.33 -17.65
CA SER A 47 5.89 -9.44 -18.39
C SER A 47 5.85 -7.98 -17.91
N THR A 48 5.67 -7.78 -16.60
CA THR A 48 5.53 -6.49 -15.94
C THR A 48 6.22 -6.47 -14.58
N TYR A 49 6.23 -5.32 -13.91
CA TYR A 49 6.67 -5.20 -12.53
C TYR A 49 5.48 -5.29 -11.56
N SER A 50 5.66 -6.01 -10.45
CA SER A 50 4.72 -6.08 -9.33
C SER A 50 5.29 -5.34 -8.14
N ALA A 51 4.49 -4.51 -7.47
CA ALA A 51 4.83 -3.88 -6.22
C ALA A 51 4.32 -4.70 -5.03
N GLN A 52 5.19 -4.92 -4.03
CA GLN A 52 4.89 -5.67 -2.83
C GLN A 52 5.27 -4.87 -1.59
N ASP A 53 4.42 -4.88 -0.58
CA ASP A 53 4.71 -4.23 0.70
C ASP A 53 5.87 -4.96 1.40
N ARG A 54 6.98 -4.27 1.55
CA ARG A 54 8.19 -4.77 2.23
C ARG A 54 7.92 -5.13 3.68
N THR A 55 7.00 -4.44 4.34
CA THR A 55 6.66 -4.66 5.75
C THR A 55 5.70 -5.84 5.94
N GLY A 56 5.09 -6.33 4.87
CA GLY A 56 4.06 -7.35 4.85
C GLY A 56 4.53 -8.81 4.83
N SER A 57 5.79 -9.12 5.16
CA SER A 57 6.31 -10.50 5.22
C SER A 57 6.37 -11.24 3.87
N TYR A 58 6.65 -10.54 2.79
CA TYR A 58 6.86 -11.17 1.49
C TYR A 58 8.14 -12.05 1.48
N ILE A 59 8.11 -13.18 0.78
CA ILE A 59 9.23 -14.12 0.72
C ILE A 59 9.96 -14.01 -0.62
N ILE A 60 11.20 -13.52 -0.57
CA ILE A 60 12.10 -13.37 -1.73
C ILE A 60 12.94 -14.63 -1.92
N ALA A 61 12.93 -15.17 -3.14
CA ALA A 61 13.72 -16.35 -3.50
C ALA A 61 15.24 -16.09 -3.42
N PRO A 62 16.07 -17.16 -3.31
CA PRO A 62 17.52 -17.04 -3.42
C PRO A 62 17.92 -16.31 -4.70
N TRP A 63 18.83 -15.35 -4.57
CA TRP A 63 19.40 -14.57 -5.69
C TRP A 63 18.41 -13.70 -6.46
N GLN A 64 17.13 -13.67 -6.08
CA GLN A 64 16.12 -12.82 -6.71
C GLN A 64 16.43 -11.35 -6.46
N GLY A 65 16.37 -10.55 -7.56
CA GLY A 65 16.48 -9.10 -7.52
C GLY A 65 15.13 -8.43 -7.30
N PHE A 66 15.17 -7.26 -6.66
CA PHE A 66 14.02 -6.38 -6.47
C PHE A 66 14.46 -4.91 -6.49
N PHE A 67 13.59 -4.02 -6.92
CA PHE A 67 13.84 -2.59 -6.90
C PHE A 67 13.34 -1.97 -5.61
N VAL A 68 14.16 -1.07 -5.07
CA VAL A 68 13.83 -0.21 -3.92
C VAL A 68 13.80 1.23 -4.40
N GLU A 69 12.74 1.94 -4.09
CA GLU A 69 12.55 3.34 -4.45
C GLU A 69 12.87 4.25 -3.25
N THR A 70 13.64 5.32 -3.49
CA THR A 70 13.88 6.38 -2.51
C THR A 70 12.93 7.53 -2.75
N SER A 71 12.28 8.04 -1.70
CA SER A 71 11.31 9.13 -1.76
C SER A 71 11.94 10.52 -1.65
N ASP A 72 13.21 10.59 -1.26
CA ASP A 72 13.96 11.85 -1.16
C ASP A 72 15.42 11.70 -1.59
N ALA A 73 16.16 12.80 -1.57
CA ALA A 73 17.58 12.86 -1.95
C ALA A 73 18.55 12.46 -0.82
N SER A 74 18.04 12.06 0.34
CA SER A 74 18.88 11.71 1.50
C SER A 74 19.63 10.40 1.27
N ALA A 75 20.82 10.30 1.83
CA ALA A 75 21.58 9.06 1.81
C ALA A 75 20.85 7.99 2.63
N SER A 76 20.57 6.87 2.01
CA SER A 76 19.86 5.74 2.59
C SER A 76 20.61 4.44 2.37
N SER A 77 20.38 3.47 3.22
CA SER A 77 20.86 2.11 3.01
C SER A 77 19.84 1.08 3.44
N ILE A 78 19.89 -0.08 2.78
CA ILE A 78 19.10 -1.25 3.12
C ILE A 78 20.03 -2.36 3.62
N THR A 79 19.65 -3.00 4.70
CA THR A 79 20.39 -4.12 5.25
C THR A 79 19.52 -5.37 5.27
N ILE A 80 19.99 -6.43 4.63
CA ILE A 80 19.38 -7.76 4.67
C ILE A 80 20.18 -8.59 5.69
N PRO A 81 19.71 -8.72 6.94
CA PRO A 81 20.42 -9.45 7.97
C PRO A 81 20.31 -10.97 7.75
N THR A 82 21.20 -11.75 8.33
CA THR A 82 21.14 -13.20 8.29
C THR A 82 19.87 -13.75 8.97
N SER A 83 19.29 -13.01 9.90
CA SER A 83 18.01 -13.32 10.55
C SER A 83 16.80 -13.23 9.61
N ALA A 84 16.96 -12.59 8.44
CA ALA A 84 15.92 -12.56 7.41
C ALA A 84 15.74 -13.91 6.71
N LYS A 85 16.70 -14.82 6.81
CA LYS A 85 16.59 -16.16 6.21
C LYS A 85 15.40 -16.92 6.76
N THR A 86 14.68 -17.58 5.87
CA THR A 86 13.51 -18.40 6.22
C THR A 86 13.49 -19.68 5.40
N SER A 87 12.90 -20.73 5.98
CA SER A 87 12.56 -21.96 5.28
C SER A 87 11.16 -21.92 4.65
N THR A 88 10.42 -20.83 4.89
CA THR A 88 9.09 -20.64 4.29
C THR A 88 9.25 -20.66 2.77
N ALA A 89 8.42 -21.47 2.09
CA ALA A 89 8.41 -21.51 0.64
C ALA A 89 8.12 -20.12 0.07
N THR A 90 8.74 -19.80 -1.06
CA THR A 90 8.33 -18.61 -1.83
C THR A 90 6.87 -18.79 -2.18
N SER A 91 6.09 -17.77 -1.88
CA SER A 91 4.70 -17.71 -2.32
C SER A 91 4.74 -17.60 -3.84
N GLY A 92 4.63 -18.73 -4.54
CA GLY A 92 4.63 -18.80 -6.01
C GLY A 92 3.39 -18.19 -6.65
N THR A 93 2.58 -17.52 -5.86
CA THR A 93 1.47 -16.67 -6.29
C THR A 93 1.73 -15.29 -5.74
N PHE A 94 1.81 -14.31 -6.61
CA PHE A 94 2.02 -12.90 -6.29
C PHE A 94 0.95 -12.30 -5.36
N PHE A 95 -0.06 -13.04 -5.03
CA PHE A 95 -1.10 -12.69 -4.08
C PHE A 95 -1.05 -13.66 -2.91
N SER A 96 -0.12 -13.42 -1.98
CA SER A 96 -0.28 -13.99 -0.65
C SER A 96 -1.51 -13.34 -0.05
N LYS A 97 -2.57 -14.10 0.09
CA LYS A 97 -3.72 -13.75 0.91
C LYS A 97 -3.29 -13.84 2.38
N VAL A 98 -2.36 -12.97 2.78
CA VAL A 98 -2.22 -12.65 4.18
C VAL A 98 -3.52 -11.94 4.52
N ALA A 99 -4.18 -12.39 5.59
CA ALA A 99 -5.29 -11.67 6.17
C ALA A 99 -4.74 -10.34 6.72
N ASP A 100 -4.35 -9.47 5.81
CA ASP A 100 -3.90 -8.14 6.17
C ASP A 100 -5.15 -7.28 6.34
N ILE A 101 -5.25 -6.71 7.50
CA ILE A 101 -6.29 -5.85 8.05
C ILE A 101 -6.40 -4.52 7.25
N ARG A 102 -5.90 -4.48 6.04
CA ARG A 102 -5.81 -3.34 5.14
C ARG A 102 -6.79 -3.57 3.99
N GLY A 103 -7.63 -2.61 3.69
CA GLY A 103 -8.47 -2.69 2.50
C GLY A 103 -7.59 -2.53 1.26
N ASP A 104 -7.54 -3.54 0.42
CA ASP A 104 -6.82 -3.49 -0.85
C ASP A 104 -7.75 -3.99 -1.96
N ILE A 105 -7.83 -3.23 -3.05
CA ILE A 105 -8.43 -3.66 -4.31
C ILE A 105 -7.29 -3.84 -5.30
N ASN A 106 -7.13 -5.05 -5.82
CA ASN A 106 -6.15 -5.33 -6.85
C ASN A 106 -6.84 -5.34 -8.20
N PHE A 107 -6.19 -4.77 -9.20
CA PHE A 107 -6.65 -4.77 -10.58
C PHE A 107 -5.68 -5.56 -11.45
N ALA A 108 -6.21 -6.26 -12.43
CA ALA A 108 -5.43 -6.98 -13.44
C ALA A 108 -5.92 -6.60 -14.83
N LEU A 109 -5.02 -6.09 -15.67
CA LEU A 109 -5.25 -5.85 -17.08
C LEU A 109 -4.68 -7.02 -17.87
N SER A 110 -5.50 -7.70 -18.67
CA SER A 110 -5.07 -8.86 -19.45
C SER A 110 -5.58 -8.79 -20.90
N SER A 111 -4.82 -9.43 -21.79
CA SER A 111 -5.21 -9.72 -23.16
C SER A 111 -4.65 -11.08 -23.56
N GLU A 112 -4.83 -11.53 -24.81
CA GLU A 112 -4.21 -12.77 -25.30
C GLU A 112 -2.67 -12.77 -25.20
N THR A 113 -2.03 -11.60 -25.21
CA THR A 113 -0.57 -11.45 -25.34
C THR A 113 0.12 -10.75 -24.19
N THR A 114 -0.62 -10.03 -23.35
CA THR A 114 -0.05 -9.25 -22.24
C THR A 114 -0.89 -9.39 -20.96
N ASN A 115 -0.22 -9.27 -19.82
CA ASN A 115 -0.84 -9.27 -18.51
C ASN A 115 -0.13 -8.29 -17.58
N ASP A 116 -0.91 -7.40 -16.93
CA ASP A 116 -0.42 -6.46 -15.93
C ASP A 116 -1.26 -6.60 -14.64
N GLU A 117 -0.75 -7.32 -13.67
CA GLU A 117 -1.37 -7.57 -12.36
C GLU A 117 -0.86 -6.62 -11.27
N ALA A 118 -0.10 -5.59 -11.63
CA ALA A 118 0.59 -4.73 -10.68
C ALA A 118 -0.14 -3.40 -10.46
N ILE A 119 -1.45 -3.46 -10.22
CA ILE A 119 -2.26 -2.26 -9.98
C ILE A 119 -3.04 -2.48 -8.69
N ARG A 120 -2.85 -1.60 -7.72
CA ARG A 120 -3.50 -1.74 -6.42
C ARG A 120 -3.97 -0.41 -5.87
N LEU A 121 -5.23 -0.36 -5.47
CA LEU A 121 -5.79 0.69 -4.64
C LEU A 121 -5.79 0.22 -3.19
N SER A 122 -5.09 0.95 -2.34
CA SER A 122 -4.87 0.59 -0.95
C SER A 122 -5.53 1.59 -0.02
N PHE A 123 -6.12 1.11 1.08
CA PHE A 123 -6.64 1.98 2.14
C PHE A 123 -5.79 1.80 3.40
N ARG A 124 -5.20 2.89 3.88
CA ARG A 124 -4.25 2.90 5.00
C ARG A 124 -4.61 3.99 6.01
N ALA A 125 -4.26 3.76 7.29
CA ALA A 125 -4.59 4.70 8.37
C ALA A 125 -3.95 6.07 8.23
N ASN A 126 -2.73 6.11 7.67
CA ASN A 126 -1.92 7.32 7.57
C ASN A 126 -1.67 7.73 6.12
N ALA A 127 -2.35 7.10 5.17
CA ALA A 127 -2.26 7.50 3.77
C ALA A 127 -2.84 8.89 3.56
N THR A 128 -2.31 9.57 2.57
CA THR A 128 -2.77 10.89 2.12
C THR A 128 -3.14 10.81 0.65
N PRO A 129 -4.02 11.69 0.12
CA PRO A 129 -4.29 11.75 -1.31
C PRO A 129 -3.06 12.17 -2.14
N ASP A 130 -2.07 12.76 -1.50
CA ASP A 130 -0.78 13.11 -2.11
C ASP A 130 0.16 11.89 -2.10
N TRP A 131 1.31 12.04 -2.77
CA TRP A 131 2.36 11.02 -2.75
C TRP A 131 2.88 10.78 -1.34
N ASP A 132 2.82 9.53 -0.87
CA ASP A 132 3.33 9.13 0.43
C ASP A 132 4.15 7.82 0.39
N LEU A 133 4.51 7.28 1.56
CA LEU A 133 5.36 6.09 1.65
C LEU A 133 4.65 4.77 1.31
N ASP A 134 3.34 4.78 1.25
CA ASP A 134 2.51 3.61 0.94
C ASP A 134 2.19 3.53 -0.57
N ASP A 135 2.56 4.55 -1.34
CA ASP A 135 2.44 4.59 -2.79
C ASP A 135 3.59 3.86 -3.51
N ALA A 136 3.38 3.54 -4.77
CA ALA A 136 4.44 3.04 -5.64
C ALA A 136 4.27 3.53 -7.09
N SER A 137 5.38 3.94 -7.70
CA SER A 137 5.39 4.32 -9.11
C SER A 137 5.18 3.12 -10.01
N LYS A 138 4.49 3.33 -11.14
CA LYS A 138 4.40 2.34 -12.22
C LYS A 138 5.71 2.32 -13.00
N LEU A 139 6.33 1.15 -13.06
CA LEU A 139 7.55 0.96 -13.83
C LEU A 139 7.22 0.55 -15.26
N THR A 140 7.94 1.15 -16.22
CA THR A 140 7.83 0.76 -17.63
C THR A 140 8.41 -0.64 -17.83
N PRO A 141 7.66 -1.59 -18.44
CA PRO A 141 8.19 -2.89 -18.79
C PRO A 141 9.41 -2.80 -19.71
N LEU A 142 10.32 -3.76 -19.60
CA LEU A 142 11.52 -3.83 -20.45
C LEU A 142 11.26 -4.48 -21.82
N LEU A 143 10.00 -4.68 -22.16
CA LEU A 143 9.56 -5.33 -23.40
C LEU A 143 9.33 -4.32 -24.51
N THR A 144 9.38 -4.80 -25.74
CA THR A 144 9.06 -4.01 -26.94
C THR A 144 7.56 -3.96 -27.24
N ALA A 145 6.78 -4.84 -26.61
CA ALA A 145 5.32 -4.89 -26.71
C ALA A 145 4.74 -5.16 -25.32
N TYR A 146 3.85 -4.28 -24.86
CA TYR A 146 3.22 -4.41 -23.54
C TYR A 146 1.93 -3.57 -23.44
N ALA A 147 1.09 -3.93 -22.49
CA ALA A 147 0.01 -3.10 -21.98
C ALA A 147 0.24 -2.84 -20.50
N THR A 148 0.07 -1.62 -20.04
CA THR A 148 0.09 -1.28 -18.61
C THR A 148 -1.02 -0.31 -18.26
N LEU A 149 -1.55 -0.46 -17.05
CA LEU A 149 -2.53 0.45 -16.47
C LEU A 149 -2.01 0.92 -15.11
N GLY A 150 -2.33 2.13 -14.71
CA GLY A 150 -1.98 2.65 -13.39
C GLY A 150 -2.71 3.93 -13.06
N PHE A 151 -2.67 4.34 -11.80
CA PHE A 151 -3.32 5.57 -11.33
C PHE A 151 -2.50 6.79 -11.77
N ALA A 152 -3.14 7.69 -12.51
CA ALA A 152 -2.48 8.86 -13.07
C ALA A 152 -2.51 10.03 -12.07
N THR A 153 -1.36 10.61 -11.80
CA THR A 153 -1.22 11.88 -11.08
C THR A 153 -0.74 12.98 -12.05
N ASN A 154 -0.51 14.19 -11.53
CA ASN A 154 -0.02 15.28 -12.38
C ASN A 154 1.35 15.00 -13.00
N ASP A 155 2.22 14.27 -12.30
CA ASP A 155 3.63 14.11 -12.67
C ASP A 155 4.03 12.67 -13.02
N MET A 156 3.24 11.66 -12.60
CA MET A 156 3.60 10.25 -12.74
C MET A 156 2.38 9.33 -12.79
N VAL A 157 2.63 8.06 -13.10
CA VAL A 157 1.66 6.99 -12.98
C VAL A 157 2.06 6.10 -11.81
N LYS A 158 1.11 5.79 -10.93
CA LYS A 158 1.31 4.92 -9.78
C LYS A 158 0.82 3.50 -10.09
N SER A 159 1.54 2.51 -9.64
CA SER A 159 1.07 1.11 -9.58
C SER A 159 0.31 0.82 -8.29
N VAL A 160 0.61 1.55 -7.23
CA VAL A 160 -0.12 1.52 -5.96
C VAL A 160 -0.54 2.93 -5.64
N GLU A 161 -1.82 3.14 -5.49
CA GLU A 161 -2.43 4.35 -4.94
C GLU A 161 -2.92 4.05 -3.54
N SER A 162 -2.53 4.86 -2.57
CA SER A 162 -2.93 4.69 -1.17
C SER A 162 -3.79 5.86 -0.72
N LEU A 163 -4.95 5.55 -0.18
CA LEU A 163 -5.91 6.52 0.34
C LEU A 163 -6.15 6.29 1.84
N PRO A 164 -6.55 7.32 2.58
CA PRO A 164 -6.96 7.14 3.97
C PRO A 164 -8.21 6.24 4.07
N TYR A 165 -8.36 5.48 5.13
CA TYR A 165 -9.58 4.67 5.35
C TYR A 165 -10.86 5.52 5.45
N ARG A 166 -10.71 6.80 5.71
CA ARG A 166 -11.81 7.75 5.89
C ARG A 166 -11.76 8.72 4.75
N LEU A 167 -12.56 8.43 3.76
CA LEU A 167 -12.92 9.40 2.75
C LEU A 167 -14.17 10.12 3.23
N GLU A 168 -14.07 11.43 3.38
CA GLU A 168 -15.20 12.30 3.77
C GLU A 168 -15.98 12.76 2.53
N GLU A 169 -15.33 12.71 1.38
CA GLU A 169 -15.85 13.17 0.10
C GLU A 169 -15.60 12.13 -1.01
N GLU A 170 -16.33 12.27 -2.10
CA GLU A 170 -16.09 11.50 -3.31
C GLU A 170 -14.68 11.74 -3.86
N VAL A 171 -13.99 10.69 -4.22
CA VAL A 171 -12.66 10.74 -4.83
C VAL A 171 -12.70 10.09 -6.20
N THR A 172 -12.23 10.80 -7.22
CA THR A 172 -12.04 10.25 -8.56
C THR A 172 -10.56 10.11 -8.87
N LEU A 173 -10.12 8.88 -9.12
CA LEU A 173 -8.75 8.51 -9.46
C LEU A 173 -8.67 8.25 -10.96
N PRO A 174 -8.06 9.13 -11.73
CA PRO A 174 -7.84 8.88 -13.15
C PRO A 174 -6.83 7.74 -13.34
N MET A 175 -7.04 6.91 -14.36
CA MET A 175 -6.15 5.80 -14.70
C MET A 175 -5.64 5.96 -16.13
N GLN A 176 -4.34 5.81 -16.29
CA GLN A 176 -3.67 5.85 -17.59
C GLN A 176 -3.43 4.44 -18.11
N LEU A 177 -3.97 4.16 -19.28
CA LEU A 177 -3.65 2.99 -20.08
C LEU A 177 -2.48 3.33 -21.02
N ASP A 178 -1.44 2.50 -21.05
CA ASP A 178 -0.30 2.66 -21.96
C ASP A 178 -0.11 1.37 -22.77
N LEU A 179 -0.29 1.46 -24.08
CA LEU A 179 -0.20 0.36 -25.03
C LEU A 179 1.00 0.57 -25.95
N VAL A 180 1.87 -0.40 -26.02
CA VAL A 180 3.02 -0.39 -26.94
C VAL A 180 3.08 -1.69 -27.71
N GLY A 181 2.84 -1.63 -29.01
CA GLY A 181 2.93 -2.79 -29.91
C GLY A 181 1.90 -3.90 -29.65
N VAL A 182 0.82 -3.59 -28.94
CA VAL A 182 -0.31 -4.48 -28.65
C VAL A 182 -1.62 -3.77 -28.92
N GLU A 183 -2.61 -4.51 -29.43
CA GLU A 183 -3.94 -4.01 -29.78
C GLU A 183 -4.98 -5.13 -29.63
N GLY A 184 -6.26 -4.80 -29.61
CA GLY A 184 -7.38 -5.72 -29.59
C GLY A 184 -8.18 -5.68 -28.32
N GLU A 185 -8.77 -6.81 -27.95
CA GLU A 185 -9.59 -6.94 -26.76
C GLU A 185 -8.75 -7.09 -25.48
N PHE A 186 -9.09 -6.31 -24.48
CA PHE A 186 -8.53 -6.35 -23.14
C PHE A 186 -9.62 -6.62 -22.11
N SER A 187 -9.26 -7.28 -21.02
CA SER A 187 -10.09 -7.47 -19.85
C SER A 187 -9.42 -6.79 -18.64
N LEU A 188 -10.18 -5.98 -17.91
CA LEU A 188 -9.81 -5.42 -16.63
C LEU A 188 -10.61 -6.13 -15.53
N GLY A 189 -9.97 -7.00 -14.79
CA GLY A 189 -10.51 -7.69 -13.63
C GLY A 189 -10.09 -7.05 -12.32
N TRP A 190 -10.75 -7.39 -11.22
CA TRP A 190 -10.41 -6.92 -9.87
C TRP A 190 -10.80 -7.92 -8.79
N ASP A 191 -10.12 -7.83 -7.65
CA ASP A 191 -10.45 -8.56 -6.43
C ASP A 191 -10.25 -7.66 -5.19
N GLY A 192 -10.66 -8.16 -4.01
CA GLY A 192 -10.42 -7.48 -2.73
C GLY A 192 -11.55 -6.56 -2.27
N LEU A 193 -12.64 -6.40 -3.05
CA LEU A 193 -13.79 -5.59 -2.66
C LEU A 193 -14.45 -6.08 -1.37
N GLU A 194 -14.31 -7.36 -1.03
CA GLU A 194 -14.79 -7.93 0.22
C GLU A 194 -14.03 -7.42 1.46
N THR A 195 -12.91 -6.77 1.26
CA THR A 195 -12.13 -6.13 2.34
C THR A 195 -12.56 -4.70 2.63
N ILE A 196 -13.42 -4.14 1.79
CA ILE A 196 -13.93 -2.76 1.84
C ILE A 196 -15.40 -2.77 2.28
N PRO A 197 -15.89 -1.78 3.03
CA PRO A 197 -17.28 -1.72 3.45
C PRO A 197 -18.25 -1.82 2.27
N ASP A 198 -19.31 -2.60 2.47
CA ASP A 198 -20.32 -2.84 1.43
C ASP A 198 -21.05 -1.56 1.00
N GLU A 199 -21.07 -0.56 1.87
CA GLU A 199 -21.73 0.73 1.63
C GLU A 199 -20.94 1.66 0.70
N TRP A 200 -19.68 1.35 0.40
CA TRP A 200 -18.89 2.13 -0.52
C TRP A 200 -19.11 1.67 -1.95
N GLU A 201 -19.37 2.62 -2.82
CA GLU A 201 -19.49 2.36 -4.24
C GLU A 201 -18.17 2.68 -4.96
N PHE A 202 -17.83 1.81 -5.90
CA PHE A 202 -16.66 1.95 -6.77
C PHE A 202 -17.15 1.90 -8.22
N VAL A 203 -17.03 3.02 -8.92
CA VAL A 203 -17.51 3.14 -10.30
C VAL A 203 -16.31 3.31 -11.23
N LEU A 204 -16.11 2.34 -12.11
CA LEU A 204 -15.18 2.45 -13.24
C LEU A 204 -15.84 3.23 -14.37
N HIS A 205 -15.18 4.26 -14.84
CA HIS A 205 -15.57 5.04 -16.00
C HIS A 205 -14.65 4.72 -17.18
N ASP A 206 -15.23 4.38 -18.33
CA ASP A 206 -14.53 4.36 -19.63
C ASP A 206 -15.03 5.56 -20.44
N TYR A 207 -14.23 6.60 -20.50
CA TYR A 207 -14.57 7.85 -21.19
C TYR A 207 -14.56 7.70 -22.70
N GLU A 208 -13.84 6.73 -23.26
CA GLU A 208 -13.81 6.47 -24.69
C GLU A 208 -15.13 5.82 -25.15
N GLN A 209 -15.65 4.87 -24.36
CA GLN A 209 -16.93 4.23 -24.66
C GLN A 209 -18.12 4.98 -24.05
N GLY A 210 -17.90 5.96 -23.18
CA GLY A 210 -18.95 6.67 -22.47
C GLY A 210 -19.74 5.79 -21.51
N THR A 211 -19.09 4.74 -20.97
CA THR A 211 -19.71 3.72 -20.11
C THR A 211 -19.20 3.88 -18.67
N SER A 212 -20.08 3.58 -17.72
CA SER A 212 -19.73 3.52 -16.30
C SER A 212 -20.30 2.25 -15.68
N VAL A 213 -19.50 1.52 -14.93
CA VAL A 213 -19.89 0.25 -14.29
C VAL A 213 -19.51 0.26 -12.82
N ASN A 214 -20.40 -0.25 -11.96
CA ASN A 214 -20.07 -0.46 -10.56
C ASN A 214 -19.27 -1.75 -10.42
N LEU A 215 -18.13 -1.68 -9.75
CA LEU A 215 -17.22 -2.83 -9.58
C LEU A 215 -17.85 -3.97 -8.75
N ARG A 216 -18.91 -3.70 -7.98
CA ARG A 216 -19.62 -4.73 -7.20
C ARG A 216 -20.64 -5.50 -8.02
N ASP A 217 -21.02 -4.99 -9.20
CA ASP A 217 -22.05 -5.60 -10.04
C ASP A 217 -21.50 -6.60 -11.04
N ILE A 218 -20.20 -6.48 -11.37
CA ILE A 218 -19.52 -7.35 -12.35
C ILE A 218 -18.12 -7.68 -11.84
N ASP A 219 -17.53 -8.77 -12.30
CA ASP A 219 -16.20 -9.24 -11.88
C ASP A 219 -15.08 -8.75 -12.80
N GLU A 220 -15.42 -8.35 -14.02
CA GLU A 220 -14.49 -7.87 -15.05
C GLU A 220 -15.17 -6.94 -16.04
N TYR A 221 -14.36 -6.07 -16.67
CA TYR A 221 -14.79 -5.17 -17.74
C TYR A 221 -13.93 -5.39 -18.99
N THR A 222 -14.58 -5.70 -20.14
CA THR A 222 -13.89 -5.92 -21.41
C THR A 222 -14.01 -4.71 -22.32
N PHE A 223 -12.96 -4.41 -23.06
CA PHE A 223 -12.90 -3.28 -23.98
C PHE A 223 -11.91 -3.51 -25.11
N GLU A 224 -12.15 -2.88 -26.25
CA GLU A 224 -11.19 -2.81 -27.36
C GLU A 224 -10.26 -1.62 -27.17
N ALA A 225 -9.00 -1.80 -27.49
CA ALA A 225 -8.03 -0.70 -27.49
C ALA A 225 -6.96 -0.90 -28.56
N GLU A 226 -6.54 0.23 -29.15
CA GLU A 226 -5.46 0.31 -30.12
C GLU A 226 -4.34 1.19 -29.56
N PRO A 227 -3.06 0.92 -29.89
CA PRO A 227 -1.97 1.80 -29.48
C PRO A 227 -2.18 3.17 -30.15
N GLU A 228 -2.07 4.23 -29.37
CA GLU A 228 -1.98 5.56 -29.96
C GLU A 228 -0.91 5.55 -31.05
N VAL A 229 -1.27 5.99 -32.25
CA VAL A 229 -0.34 6.12 -33.37
C VAL A 229 0.90 6.84 -32.87
N ALA A 230 2.01 6.13 -32.82
CA ALA A 230 3.24 6.48 -32.13
C ALA A 230 3.63 7.94 -32.40
N SER A 231 3.10 8.86 -31.61
CA SER A 231 3.60 10.22 -31.60
C SER A 231 4.95 10.18 -30.89
N LYS A 232 5.99 9.80 -31.70
CA LYS A 232 7.38 10.16 -31.43
C LYS A 232 7.99 9.79 -30.09
N ARG A 233 7.65 8.66 -29.51
CA ARG A 233 8.50 8.10 -28.45
C ARG A 233 9.78 7.60 -29.13
N ASN A 234 10.89 8.31 -28.88
CA ASN A 234 12.19 7.92 -29.39
C ASN A 234 12.54 6.54 -28.78
N PRO A 235 12.64 5.44 -29.58
CA PRO A 235 12.94 4.10 -29.04
C PRO A 235 14.23 4.04 -28.20
N LEU A 236 15.15 4.99 -28.44
CA LEU A 236 16.39 5.13 -27.66
C LEU A 236 16.18 5.63 -26.23
N THR A 237 15.03 6.23 -25.90
CA THR A 237 14.73 6.65 -24.52
C THR A 237 14.32 5.46 -23.64
N ILE A 238 13.80 4.39 -24.26
CA ILE A 238 13.42 3.15 -23.55
C ILE A 238 14.65 2.36 -23.12
N LEU A 239 15.76 2.45 -23.88
CA LEU A 239 16.99 1.69 -23.62
C LEU A 239 17.92 2.32 -22.55
N THR A 240 17.70 3.57 -22.16
CA THR A 240 18.67 4.29 -21.34
C THR A 240 18.43 4.26 -19.84
N MET A 241 17.26 3.85 -19.36
CA MET A 241 16.98 3.76 -17.92
C MET A 241 15.94 2.68 -17.61
N PRO A 242 16.34 1.44 -17.25
CA PRO A 242 15.43 0.51 -16.61
C PRO A 242 14.89 1.15 -15.32
N GLY A 243 13.58 1.16 -15.12
CA GLY A 243 12.96 1.69 -13.91
C GLY A 243 12.66 3.18 -13.89
N LYS A 244 12.56 3.85 -15.04
CA LYS A 244 11.98 5.20 -15.06
C LYS A 244 10.47 5.10 -14.89
N ALA A 245 9.92 5.86 -13.93
CA ALA A 245 8.47 5.99 -13.78
C ALA A 245 7.84 6.49 -15.09
N ILE A 246 6.66 5.97 -15.42
CA ILE A 246 5.91 6.41 -16.60
C ILE A 246 5.50 7.86 -16.34
N SER A 247 5.96 8.78 -17.20
CA SER A 247 5.59 10.19 -17.12
C SER A 247 4.30 10.42 -17.88
N LYS A 248 3.35 11.12 -17.27
CA LYS A 248 2.09 11.51 -17.90
C LYS A 248 2.34 12.25 -19.21
N THR A 249 1.75 11.79 -20.29
CA THR A 249 1.44 12.63 -21.44
C THR A 249 0.10 13.29 -21.18
N THR A 250 -0.03 14.56 -21.48
CA THR A 250 -1.17 15.44 -21.15
C THR A 250 -2.47 15.14 -21.90
N GLN A 251 -2.71 13.88 -22.28
CA GLN A 251 -3.91 13.46 -22.98
C GLN A 251 -4.89 12.78 -22.03
N ASP A 252 -6.17 12.98 -22.26
CA ASP A 252 -7.27 12.55 -21.41
C ASP A 252 -7.15 11.07 -21.04
N ASN A 253 -7.17 10.77 -19.72
CA ASN A 253 -7.12 9.39 -19.25
C ASN A 253 -8.41 8.70 -19.71
N ARG A 254 -8.28 7.55 -20.38
CA ARG A 254 -9.43 6.76 -20.82
C ARG A 254 -10.27 6.31 -19.66
N PHE A 255 -9.63 5.90 -18.56
CA PHE A 255 -10.31 5.34 -17.40
C PHE A 255 -10.20 6.23 -16.17
N ALA A 256 -11.19 6.12 -15.30
CA ALA A 256 -11.12 6.60 -13.94
C ALA A 256 -11.92 5.68 -13.00
N ILE A 257 -11.55 5.64 -11.74
CA ILE A 257 -12.35 5.03 -10.69
C ILE A 257 -12.86 6.13 -9.77
N THR A 258 -14.17 6.25 -9.65
CA THR A 258 -14.82 7.09 -8.66
C THR A 258 -15.18 6.24 -7.45
N ILE A 259 -14.76 6.70 -6.29
CA ILE A 259 -15.03 6.12 -4.99
C ILE A 259 -16.04 7.01 -4.30
N GLN A 260 -17.23 6.47 -4.03
CA GLN A 260 -18.29 7.18 -3.32
C GLN A 260 -18.44 6.56 -1.94
N PRO A 261 -17.91 7.20 -0.89
CA PRO A 261 -18.23 6.82 0.47
C PRO A 261 -19.73 7.12 0.68
N SER A 262 -20.47 6.16 1.23
CA SER A 262 -21.91 6.34 1.43
C SER A 262 -22.23 7.62 2.20
N SER A 263 -23.21 8.40 1.74
CA SER A 263 -23.71 9.59 2.44
C SER A 263 -24.38 9.27 3.78
N VAL A 264 -24.71 8.01 4.04
CA VAL A 264 -25.11 7.50 5.36
C VAL A 264 -23.91 7.37 6.30
N ALA A 265 -22.70 7.42 5.76
CA ALA A 265 -21.43 7.34 6.49
C ALA A 265 -21.18 8.52 7.44
N ASN A 266 -21.93 9.60 7.39
CA ASN A 266 -21.85 10.65 8.43
C ASN A 266 -22.41 10.21 9.78
N GLU A 267 -23.23 9.15 9.83
CA GLU A 267 -23.62 8.50 11.09
C GLU A 267 -22.95 7.12 11.28
N LEU A 268 -22.49 6.45 10.21
CA LEU A 268 -21.78 5.16 10.20
C LEU A 268 -20.26 5.32 9.93
N ASN A 269 -19.74 6.52 9.85
CA ASN A 269 -18.31 6.85 9.76
C ASN A 269 -17.48 6.34 10.96
N SER A 270 -18.06 5.40 11.68
CA SER A 270 -17.52 4.77 12.85
C SER A 270 -17.06 3.34 12.66
N LYS A 271 -17.24 2.70 11.48
CA LYS A 271 -16.79 1.32 11.30
C LYS A 271 -15.48 1.27 10.52
N PRO A 272 -14.32 1.25 11.20
CA PRO A 272 -13.01 1.15 10.55
C PRO A 272 -12.89 -0.18 9.78
N PHE A 273 -12.20 -0.17 8.65
CA PHE A 273 -11.91 -1.38 7.87
C PHE A 273 -10.98 -2.34 8.60
N ALA A 274 -10.23 -1.83 9.57
CA ALA A 274 -9.18 -2.56 10.25
C ALA A 274 -9.15 -2.21 11.74
N PHE A 275 -8.58 -3.11 12.53
CA PHE A 275 -8.10 -2.75 13.85
C PHE A 275 -6.88 -1.86 13.70
N ASN A 276 -6.81 -0.80 14.49
CA ASN A 276 -5.68 0.12 14.48
C ASN A 276 -5.44 0.67 15.88
N LEU A 277 -4.18 0.94 16.21
CA LEU A 277 -3.79 1.67 17.42
C LEU A 277 -2.97 2.88 17.00
N GLU A 278 -3.51 4.08 17.18
CA GLU A 278 -2.80 5.31 16.87
C GLU A 278 -1.76 5.65 17.94
N GLN A 279 -0.81 6.49 17.56
CA GLN A 279 0.11 7.10 18.52
C GLN A 279 -0.70 8.02 19.44
N ASN A 280 -0.52 7.88 20.75
CA ASN A 280 -1.17 8.78 21.71
C ASN A 280 -0.82 10.24 21.45
N TYR A 281 -1.76 11.13 21.65
CA TYR A 281 -1.53 12.56 21.50
C TYR A 281 -2.04 13.35 22.72
N PRO A 282 -1.19 14.24 23.26
CA PRO A 282 0.22 14.51 22.90
C PRO A 282 1.17 13.34 23.27
N ASN A 283 2.31 13.25 22.59
CA ASN A 283 3.44 12.38 22.97
C ASN A 283 4.77 13.07 22.62
N PRO A 284 5.62 13.46 23.60
CA PRO A 284 5.47 13.21 25.05
C PRO A 284 4.26 13.89 25.69
N PHE A 285 3.77 13.38 26.82
CA PHE A 285 2.59 13.88 27.51
C PHE A 285 2.82 14.19 29.00
N ASN A 286 1.97 15.06 29.59
CA ASN A 286 2.04 15.49 30.99
C ASN A 286 0.65 15.89 31.53
N PRO A 287 0.09 15.25 32.56
CA PRO A 287 0.23 13.84 32.88
C PRO A 287 -0.78 13.00 32.10
N SER A 288 -1.61 13.64 31.25
CA SER A 288 -2.70 12.99 30.53
C SER A 288 -2.48 13.00 29.02
N THR A 289 -2.97 11.97 28.34
CA THR A 289 -2.95 11.86 26.90
C THR A 289 -4.20 11.15 26.39
N VAL A 290 -4.56 11.40 25.14
CA VAL A 290 -5.65 10.69 24.47
C VAL A 290 -5.05 9.55 23.65
N ILE A 291 -5.66 8.38 23.75
CA ILE A 291 -5.34 7.20 22.97
C ILE A 291 -6.54 6.94 22.07
N THR A 292 -6.29 6.88 20.78
CA THR A 292 -7.28 6.58 19.74
C THR A 292 -7.00 5.18 19.19
N PHE A 293 -8.04 4.39 19.01
CA PHE A 293 -7.95 3.07 18.39
C PHE A 293 -9.20 2.75 17.61
N ASP A 294 -9.04 1.94 16.57
CA ASP A 294 -10.11 1.54 15.68
C ASP A 294 -10.43 0.04 15.85
N VAL A 295 -11.72 -0.29 15.85
CA VAL A 295 -12.25 -1.65 15.99
C VAL A 295 -13.06 -1.99 14.75
N LYS A 296 -12.60 -2.96 13.96
CA LYS A 296 -13.25 -3.38 12.70
C LYS A 296 -14.58 -4.10 12.95
N ASP A 297 -14.57 -5.09 13.82
CA ASP A 297 -15.70 -5.97 14.12
C ASP A 297 -15.93 -6.05 15.62
N VAL A 298 -17.13 -6.45 16.03
CA VAL A 298 -17.41 -6.68 17.45
C VAL A 298 -16.41 -7.68 18.03
N GLN A 299 -15.49 -7.22 18.87
CA GLN A 299 -14.37 -8.02 19.38
C GLN A 299 -14.05 -7.69 20.84
N ASP A 300 -13.51 -8.67 21.55
CA ASP A 300 -12.92 -8.42 22.86
C ASP A 300 -11.62 -7.64 22.70
N VAL A 301 -11.62 -6.39 23.17
CA VAL A 301 -10.46 -5.49 23.07
C VAL A 301 -9.79 -5.38 24.44
N LYS A 302 -8.46 -5.57 24.45
CA LYS A 302 -7.59 -5.28 25.59
C LYS A 302 -6.63 -4.17 25.23
N LEU A 303 -6.75 -3.02 25.89
CA LEU A 303 -5.83 -1.90 25.78
C LEU A 303 -5.10 -1.72 27.10
N GLN A 304 -3.80 -1.92 27.10
CA GLN A 304 -3.00 -2.03 28.32
C GLN A 304 -1.71 -1.23 28.23
N VAL A 305 -1.29 -0.68 29.35
CA VAL A 305 -0.02 0.05 29.49
C VAL A 305 0.94 -0.79 30.32
N PHE A 306 2.15 -0.94 29.83
CA PHE A 306 3.25 -1.67 30.49
C PHE A 306 4.44 -0.74 30.72
N ASP A 307 5.22 -1.01 31.74
CA ASP A 307 6.54 -0.40 31.91
C ASP A 307 7.59 -1.10 30.99
N ILE A 308 8.81 -0.54 30.94
CA ILE A 308 9.90 -1.07 30.11
C ILE A 308 10.37 -2.49 30.52
N SER A 309 10.00 -2.96 31.70
CA SER A 309 10.27 -4.32 32.16
C SER A 309 9.18 -5.32 31.75
N GLY A 310 8.14 -4.86 31.07
CA GLY A 310 6.99 -5.67 30.64
C GLY A 310 5.94 -5.90 31.75
N ARG A 311 6.07 -5.21 32.89
CA ARG A 311 5.07 -5.28 33.96
C ARG A 311 3.85 -4.43 33.59
N LEU A 312 2.67 -5.01 33.74
CA LEU A 312 1.40 -4.32 33.54
C LEU A 312 1.25 -3.18 34.55
N VAL A 313 1.06 -1.96 34.06
CA VAL A 313 0.87 -0.74 34.84
C VAL A 313 -0.61 -0.40 34.96
N LYS A 314 -1.34 -0.45 33.85
CA LYS A 314 -2.76 -0.11 33.80
C LYS A 314 -3.47 -0.83 32.65
N THR A 315 -4.70 -1.26 32.88
CA THR A 315 -5.62 -1.69 31.83
C THR A 315 -6.59 -0.55 31.57
N LEU A 316 -6.65 -0.09 30.33
CA LEU A 316 -7.50 1.03 29.91
C LEU A 316 -8.83 0.54 29.34
N VAL A 317 -8.78 -0.54 28.54
CA VAL A 317 -9.96 -1.22 27.99
C VAL A 317 -9.78 -2.73 28.19
N ASN A 318 -10.84 -3.43 28.57
CA ASN A 318 -10.88 -4.89 28.65
C ASN A 318 -12.34 -5.37 28.57
N ASN A 319 -12.94 -5.17 27.42
CA ASN A 319 -14.34 -5.53 27.19
C ASN A 319 -14.61 -5.79 25.73
N LYS A 320 -15.78 -6.35 25.45
CA LYS A 320 -16.31 -6.47 24.10
C LYS A 320 -16.66 -5.09 23.59
N THR A 321 -16.02 -4.69 22.50
CA THR A 321 -16.11 -3.34 21.90
C THR A 321 -16.80 -3.45 20.55
N SER A 322 -17.72 -2.54 20.27
CA SER A 322 -18.40 -2.44 18.98
C SER A 322 -17.45 -1.91 17.90
N PRO A 323 -17.74 -2.20 16.63
CA PRO A 323 -17.02 -1.56 15.54
C PRO A 323 -17.06 -0.04 15.67
N GLY A 324 -15.96 0.62 15.34
CA GLY A 324 -15.88 2.07 15.38
C GLY A 324 -14.53 2.58 15.85
N ARG A 325 -14.42 3.91 15.81
CA ARG A 325 -13.30 4.65 16.39
C ARG A 325 -13.58 4.93 17.85
N HIS A 326 -12.63 4.58 18.70
CA HIS A 326 -12.71 4.73 20.15
C HIS A 326 -11.60 5.62 20.64
N GLN A 327 -11.91 6.39 21.68
CA GLN A 327 -10.94 7.21 22.39
C GLN A 327 -10.98 6.91 23.87
N VAL A 328 -9.82 6.86 24.49
CA VAL A 328 -9.69 6.72 25.94
C VAL A 328 -8.64 7.68 26.46
N VAL A 329 -8.95 8.36 27.55
CA VAL A 329 -8.00 9.23 28.24
C VAL A 329 -7.15 8.39 29.19
N PHE A 330 -5.85 8.48 29.03
CA PHE A 330 -4.88 7.89 29.96
C PHE A 330 -4.32 8.99 30.87
N ASP A 331 -4.69 8.92 32.13
CA ASP A 331 -4.11 9.73 33.20
C ASP A 331 -3.00 8.92 33.91
N ALA A 332 -1.78 9.45 33.83
CA ALA A 332 -0.56 8.91 34.41
C ALA A 332 -0.04 9.74 35.59
N SER A 333 -0.88 10.53 36.25
CA SER A 333 -0.49 11.39 37.37
C SER A 333 0.23 10.66 38.51
N ASN A 334 -0.09 9.37 38.71
CA ASN A 334 0.51 8.51 39.73
C ASN A 334 1.75 7.73 39.23
N LEU A 335 2.21 7.95 37.99
CA LEU A 335 3.35 7.24 37.44
C LEU A 335 4.57 8.16 37.38
N SER A 336 5.77 7.58 37.37
CA SER A 336 7.03 8.30 37.22
C SER A 336 7.24 8.70 35.76
N SER A 337 7.95 9.82 35.50
CA SER A 337 8.40 10.16 34.16
C SER A 337 9.21 9.01 33.55
N GLY A 338 8.97 8.72 32.30
CA GLY A 338 9.65 7.60 31.62
C GLY A 338 8.93 7.12 30.40
N ILE A 339 9.45 6.03 29.83
CA ILE A 339 8.89 5.34 28.66
C ILE A 339 7.98 4.22 29.13
N TYR A 340 6.82 4.12 28.50
CA TYR A 340 5.84 3.06 28.67
C TYR A 340 5.48 2.47 27.31
N LEU A 341 4.96 1.26 27.32
CA LEU A 341 4.47 0.57 26.13
C LEU A 341 2.94 0.44 26.22
N LEU A 342 2.26 1.03 25.28
CA LEU A 342 0.82 0.90 25.09
C LEU A 342 0.56 -0.23 24.11
N ARG A 343 -0.18 -1.27 24.54
CA ARG A 343 -0.49 -2.44 23.72
C ARG A 343 -1.99 -2.61 23.58
N MET A 344 -2.42 -2.75 22.32
CA MET A 344 -3.77 -3.19 21.97
C MET A 344 -3.74 -4.65 21.53
N GLN A 345 -4.73 -5.41 21.97
CA GLN A 345 -5.03 -6.75 21.48
C GLN A 345 -6.53 -6.84 21.18
N ALA A 346 -6.88 -7.26 19.96
CA ALA A 346 -8.25 -7.47 19.52
C ALA A 346 -8.29 -8.73 18.63
N GLY A 347 -8.72 -9.86 19.18
CA GLY A 347 -8.59 -11.15 18.51
C GLY A 347 -7.14 -11.50 18.20
N TYR A 348 -6.83 -11.66 16.92
CA TYR A 348 -5.46 -11.93 16.43
C TYR A 348 -4.63 -10.66 16.21
N PHE A 349 -5.28 -9.48 16.20
CA PHE A 349 -4.58 -8.23 16.07
C PHE A 349 -3.85 -7.87 17.35
N ILE A 350 -2.57 -7.52 17.22
CA ILE A 350 -1.75 -7.00 18.32
C ILE A 350 -0.89 -5.87 17.75
N ASP A 351 -1.00 -4.68 18.36
CA ASP A 351 -0.12 -3.56 18.08
C ASP A 351 0.41 -2.93 19.38
N THR A 352 1.60 -2.33 19.30
CA THR A 352 2.27 -1.73 20.46
C THR A 352 2.90 -0.40 20.10
N LYS A 353 2.56 0.65 20.82
CA LYS A 353 3.13 2.00 20.66
C LYS A 353 3.98 2.39 21.86
N LYS A 354 5.06 3.09 21.61
CA LYS A 354 5.88 3.71 22.66
C LYS A 354 5.28 5.05 23.06
N ILE A 355 5.02 5.23 24.36
CA ILE A 355 4.49 6.47 24.93
C ILE A 355 5.46 7.02 25.97
N THR A 356 5.61 8.34 26.01
CA THR A 356 6.61 9.02 26.87
C THR A 356 5.94 9.99 27.80
N LEU A 357 6.02 9.71 29.10
CA LEU A 357 5.53 10.59 30.16
C LEU A 357 6.64 11.54 30.62
N ILE A 358 6.34 12.83 30.68
CA ILE A 358 7.21 13.88 31.22
C ILE A 358 6.44 14.58 32.34
N LYS A 359 7.06 14.75 33.48
CA LYS A 359 6.54 15.55 34.60
C LYS A 359 7.48 16.69 34.91
#